data_62302c53b919bdac5089b76a1f6e8f88
#
_entry.id   62302c53b919bdac5089b76a1f6e8f88
#
_cell.length_a   1.000
_cell.length_b   1.000
_cell.length_c   1.000
_cell.angle_alpha   90.00
_cell.angle_beta   90.00
_cell.angle_gamma   90.00
#
_symmetry.space_group_name_H-M   'P 1'
#
loop_
_entity.id
_entity.type
_entity.pdbx_description
1 polymer ?
#
loop_
_entity_poly.entity_id
_entity_poly.type
_entity_poly.pdbx_seq_one_letter_code
_entity_poly.pdbx_strand_id
1 'polypeptide(L)'
;MILNTTKHFGLVSIFLHWLMAAVVLGLFALGWYMVDLTYYDSLYNTLPFIHKSIGILVVGVFLFRIVWIRVSPAPGPLKGSSRFGIIASRLMHAVLYILIALIILSGYLISTADGSSTDVFNVFAVPATITGIPQQEDIAGLIHEYLAYILIGLVLVHAAAALKHHFVDRDNSLRRMLGIG
;
A
#
# COMPACT_ATOMS: atom_id res chain seq x y z
N MET A 1 -20.66 -13.30 -1.06
CA MET A 1 -20.92 -12.53 -2.31
C MET A 1 -19.61 -11.97 -2.82
N ILE A 2 -19.37 -11.97 -4.15
CA ILE A 2 -18.12 -11.47 -4.76
C ILE A 2 -18.08 -9.94 -4.78
N LEU A 3 -19.18 -9.32 -5.24
CA LEU A 3 -19.35 -7.88 -5.35
C LEU A 3 -19.84 -7.25 -4.03
N ASN A 4 -19.54 -5.96 -3.86
CA ASN A 4 -20.12 -5.16 -2.78
C ASN A 4 -21.62 -4.99 -2.97
N THR A 5 -22.33 -4.84 -1.87
CA THR A 5 -23.73 -4.43 -1.84
C THR A 5 -23.84 -3.04 -1.23
N THR A 6 -25.05 -2.51 -1.13
CA THR A 6 -25.30 -1.24 -0.42
C THR A 6 -24.98 -1.30 1.09
N LYS A 7 -24.89 -2.53 1.66
CA LYS A 7 -24.71 -2.73 3.11
C LYS A 7 -23.40 -3.43 3.47
N HIS A 8 -22.86 -4.32 2.62
CA HIS A 8 -21.72 -5.19 2.94
C HIS A 8 -20.65 -5.14 1.86
N PHE A 9 -19.38 -5.28 2.26
CA PHE A 9 -18.29 -5.48 1.33
C PHE A 9 -18.33 -6.91 0.77
N GLY A 10 -18.02 -7.04 -0.52
CA GLY A 10 -17.80 -8.32 -1.16
C GLY A 10 -16.44 -8.93 -0.86
N LEU A 11 -16.28 -10.22 -1.06
CA LEU A 11 -15.05 -10.97 -0.76
C LEU A 11 -13.82 -10.39 -1.46
N VAL A 12 -13.95 -9.94 -2.71
CA VAL A 12 -12.80 -9.36 -3.44
C VAL A 12 -12.35 -8.06 -2.80
N SER A 13 -13.28 -7.18 -2.38
CA SER A 13 -12.93 -5.94 -1.68
C SER A 13 -12.24 -6.19 -0.35
N ILE A 14 -12.72 -7.17 0.42
CA ILE A 14 -12.13 -7.59 1.70
C ILE A 14 -10.74 -8.17 1.47
N PHE A 15 -10.62 -9.12 0.54
CA PHE A 15 -9.33 -9.75 0.21
C PHE A 15 -8.29 -8.73 -0.24
N LEU A 16 -8.63 -7.84 -1.18
CA LEU A 16 -7.72 -6.81 -1.67
C LEU A 16 -7.30 -5.83 -0.57
N HIS A 17 -8.19 -5.52 0.37
CA HIS A 17 -7.84 -4.66 1.50
C HIS A 17 -6.79 -5.31 2.39
N TRP A 18 -7.04 -6.54 2.84
CA TRP A 18 -6.14 -7.23 3.75
C TRP A 18 -4.83 -7.66 3.08
N LEU A 19 -4.89 -8.03 1.79
CA LEU A 19 -3.68 -8.29 1.00
C LEU A 19 -2.78 -7.05 0.93
N MET A 20 -3.36 -5.89 0.57
CA MET A 20 -2.60 -4.63 0.52
C MET A 20 -2.06 -4.25 1.90
N ALA A 21 -2.84 -4.40 2.97
CA ALA A 21 -2.39 -4.12 4.32
C ALA A 21 -1.19 -5.01 4.71
N ALA A 22 -1.30 -6.32 4.49
CA ALA A 22 -0.23 -7.28 4.81
C ALA A 22 1.04 -7.01 3.99
N VAL A 23 0.90 -6.77 2.68
CA VAL A 23 2.04 -6.53 1.79
C VAL A 23 2.72 -5.20 2.10
N VAL A 24 1.97 -4.12 2.34
CA VAL A 24 2.54 -2.81 2.69
C VAL A 24 3.30 -2.87 4.02
N LEU A 25 2.73 -3.51 5.05
CA LEU A 25 3.40 -3.69 6.33
C LEU A 25 4.65 -4.59 6.20
N GLY A 26 4.57 -5.66 5.42
CA GLY A 26 5.69 -6.55 5.13
C GLY A 26 6.82 -5.86 4.38
N LEU A 27 6.49 -5.08 3.33
CA LEU A 27 7.48 -4.30 2.58
C LEU A 27 8.13 -3.21 3.44
N PHE A 28 7.36 -2.55 4.31
CA PHE A 28 7.92 -1.57 5.24
C PHE A 28 8.93 -2.24 6.20
N ALA A 29 8.54 -3.35 6.84
CA ALA A 29 9.42 -4.08 7.75
C ALA A 29 10.69 -4.58 7.03
N LEU A 30 10.53 -5.11 5.81
CA LEU A 30 11.63 -5.57 4.98
C LEU A 30 12.55 -4.41 4.58
N GLY A 31 11.96 -3.29 4.14
CA GLY A 31 12.70 -2.07 3.77
C GLY A 31 13.49 -1.51 4.95
N TRP A 32 12.85 -1.40 6.11
CA TRP A 32 13.50 -0.92 7.34
C TRP A 32 14.67 -1.80 7.78
N TYR A 33 14.52 -3.12 7.67
CA TYR A 33 15.60 -4.06 8.00
C TYR A 33 16.74 -4.03 6.99
N MET A 34 16.44 -3.97 5.68
CA MET A 34 17.46 -4.13 4.64
C MET A 34 18.40 -2.92 4.48
N VAL A 35 17.98 -1.70 4.91
CA VAL A 35 18.84 -0.50 4.78
C VAL A 35 20.05 -0.52 5.72
N ASP A 36 19.99 -1.29 6.81
CA ASP A 36 21.07 -1.46 7.77
C ASP A 36 22.05 -2.59 7.39
N LEU A 37 21.78 -3.35 6.32
CA LEU A 37 22.64 -4.44 5.87
C LEU A 37 23.90 -3.90 5.21
N THR A 38 25.03 -4.54 5.53
CA THR A 38 26.34 -4.27 4.93
C THR A 38 26.68 -5.31 3.87
N TYR A 39 27.67 -5.03 3.04
CA TYR A 39 28.17 -5.97 2.02
C TYR A 39 28.57 -7.35 2.57
N TYR A 40 28.90 -7.44 3.86
CA TYR A 40 29.29 -8.69 4.51
C TYR A 40 28.11 -9.54 4.96
N ASP A 41 26.90 -9.01 4.92
CA ASP A 41 25.68 -9.72 5.32
C ASP A 41 25.19 -10.66 4.21
N SER A 42 24.88 -11.90 4.55
CA SER A 42 24.42 -12.91 3.58
C SER A 42 23.12 -12.53 2.85
N LEU A 43 22.32 -11.64 3.43
CA LEU A 43 21.03 -11.18 2.90
C LEU A 43 21.13 -9.85 2.13
N TYR A 44 22.32 -9.24 2.04
CA TYR A 44 22.53 -7.93 1.43
C TYR A 44 21.97 -7.78 0.02
N ASN A 45 22.11 -8.81 -0.83
CA ASN A 45 21.55 -8.81 -2.19
C ASN A 45 20.13 -9.40 -2.25
N THR A 46 19.81 -10.34 -1.35
CA THR A 46 18.56 -11.09 -1.39
C THR A 46 17.34 -10.25 -0.98
N LEU A 47 17.47 -9.49 0.10
CA LEU A 47 16.32 -8.71 0.61
C LEU A 47 15.94 -7.55 -0.32
N PRO A 48 16.86 -6.75 -0.87
CA PRO A 48 16.51 -5.74 -1.87
C PRO A 48 15.89 -6.36 -3.13
N PHE A 49 16.37 -7.52 -3.59
CA PHE A 49 15.77 -8.23 -4.72
C PHE A 49 14.30 -8.63 -4.43
N ILE A 50 14.02 -9.19 -3.25
CA ILE A 50 12.67 -9.54 -2.82
C ILE A 50 11.79 -8.29 -2.69
N HIS A 51 12.30 -7.23 -2.04
CA HIS A 51 11.59 -5.98 -1.86
C HIS A 51 11.18 -5.35 -3.20
N LYS A 52 12.12 -5.23 -4.14
CA LYS A 52 11.86 -4.69 -5.48
C LYS A 52 10.86 -5.55 -6.25
N SER A 53 11.03 -6.87 -6.22
CA SER A 53 10.14 -7.81 -6.92
C SER A 53 8.70 -7.73 -6.41
N ILE A 54 8.49 -7.76 -5.08
CA ILE A 54 7.16 -7.60 -4.48
C ILE A 54 6.63 -6.17 -4.76
N GLY A 55 7.46 -5.15 -4.66
CA GLY A 55 7.10 -3.76 -4.95
C GLY A 55 6.51 -3.58 -6.35
N ILE A 56 7.11 -4.22 -7.37
CA ILE A 56 6.56 -4.22 -8.74
C ILE A 56 5.23 -4.98 -8.82
N LEU A 57 5.08 -6.12 -8.15
CA LEU A 57 3.81 -6.85 -8.13
C LEU A 57 2.68 -6.05 -7.45
N VAL A 58 3.02 -5.22 -6.47
CA VAL A 58 2.06 -4.30 -5.83
C VAL A 58 1.45 -3.33 -6.83
N VAL A 59 2.17 -2.92 -7.88
CA VAL A 59 1.61 -2.08 -8.97
C VAL A 59 0.37 -2.75 -9.56
N GLY A 60 0.47 -4.02 -9.92
CA GLY A 60 -0.64 -4.78 -10.48
C GLY A 60 -1.84 -4.88 -9.52
N VAL A 61 -1.58 -5.21 -8.26
CA VAL A 61 -2.62 -5.31 -7.22
C VAL A 61 -3.27 -3.93 -6.98
N PHE A 62 -2.47 -2.87 -6.92
CA PHE A 62 -2.93 -1.50 -6.72
C PHE A 62 -3.82 -1.03 -7.88
N LEU A 63 -3.38 -1.21 -9.12
CA LEU A 63 -4.17 -0.84 -10.31
C LEU A 63 -5.48 -1.64 -10.37
N PHE A 64 -5.41 -2.95 -10.12
CA PHE A 64 -6.62 -3.77 -10.05
C PHE A 64 -7.58 -3.26 -8.98
N ARG A 65 -7.08 -2.87 -7.80
CA ARG A 65 -7.90 -2.30 -6.72
C ARG A 65 -8.54 -0.97 -7.13
N ILE A 66 -7.82 -0.08 -7.84
CA ILE A 66 -8.38 1.18 -8.35
C ILE A 66 -9.53 0.92 -9.33
N VAL A 67 -9.35 -0.03 -10.25
CA VAL A 67 -10.41 -0.44 -11.18
C VAL A 67 -11.58 -1.07 -10.41
N TRP A 68 -11.29 -1.94 -9.44
CA TRP A 68 -12.30 -2.63 -8.66
C TRP A 68 -13.24 -1.68 -7.90
N ILE A 69 -12.72 -0.60 -7.32
CA ILE A 69 -13.54 0.42 -6.63
C ILE A 69 -14.56 1.07 -7.58
N ARG A 70 -14.26 1.16 -8.87
CA ARG A 70 -15.18 1.70 -9.89
C ARG A 70 -16.23 0.67 -10.31
N VAL A 71 -15.83 -0.60 -10.41
CA VAL A 71 -16.74 -1.72 -10.78
C VAL A 71 -17.65 -2.09 -9.61
N SER A 72 -17.14 -2.05 -8.39
CA SER A 72 -17.84 -2.46 -7.17
C SER A 72 -17.70 -1.37 -6.09
N PRO A 73 -18.51 -0.30 -6.15
CA PRO A 73 -18.45 0.82 -5.20
C PRO A 73 -18.64 0.36 -3.75
N ALA A 74 -17.96 1.05 -2.84
CA ALA A 74 -18.06 0.74 -1.41
C ALA A 74 -19.50 0.91 -0.89
N PRO A 75 -19.90 0.13 0.12
CA PRO A 75 -21.17 0.30 0.82
C PRO A 75 -21.31 1.72 1.38
N GLY A 76 -22.56 2.16 1.50
CA GLY A 76 -22.87 3.46 2.10
C GLY A 76 -22.39 3.59 3.56
N PRO A 77 -22.28 4.84 4.07
CA PRO A 77 -21.95 5.08 5.47
C PRO A 77 -22.92 4.36 6.41
N LEU A 78 -22.43 4.02 7.60
CA LEU A 78 -23.30 3.44 8.63
C LEU A 78 -24.31 4.47 9.14
N LYS A 79 -25.48 4.00 9.53
CA LYS A 79 -26.50 4.86 10.17
C LYS A 79 -25.92 5.48 11.44
N GLY A 80 -26.10 6.79 11.60
CA GLY A 80 -25.56 7.54 12.74
C GLY A 80 -24.14 8.08 12.58
N SER A 81 -23.44 7.78 11.47
CA SER A 81 -22.14 8.37 11.20
C SER A 81 -22.23 9.89 11.07
N SER A 82 -21.34 10.61 11.76
CA SER A 82 -21.26 12.08 11.64
C SER A 82 -20.75 12.48 10.25
N ARG A 83 -21.17 13.65 9.76
CA ARG A 83 -20.69 14.21 8.49
C ARG A 83 -19.17 14.37 8.48
N PHE A 84 -18.60 14.81 9.61
CA PHE A 84 -17.16 14.93 9.79
C PHE A 84 -16.45 13.56 9.65
N GLY A 85 -16.93 12.53 10.34
CA GLY A 85 -16.37 11.17 10.26
C GLY A 85 -16.37 10.59 8.84
N ILE A 86 -17.46 10.83 8.08
CA ILE A 86 -17.55 10.40 6.68
C ILE A 86 -16.50 11.10 5.81
N ILE A 87 -16.32 12.41 5.97
CA ILE A 87 -15.34 13.19 5.21
C ILE A 87 -13.92 12.76 5.60
N ALA A 88 -13.63 12.65 6.90
CA ALA A 88 -12.32 12.23 7.40
C ALA A 88 -11.92 10.83 6.89
N SER A 89 -12.86 9.87 6.91
CA SER A 89 -12.63 8.54 6.36
C SER A 89 -12.32 8.55 4.86
N ARG A 90 -13.06 9.32 4.07
CA ARG A 90 -12.82 9.45 2.63
C ARG A 90 -11.45 10.09 2.35
N LEU A 91 -11.12 11.14 3.07
CA LEU A 91 -9.83 11.81 2.95
C LEU A 91 -8.67 10.88 3.32
N MET A 92 -8.79 10.15 4.44
CA MET A 92 -7.79 9.17 4.86
C MET A 92 -7.52 8.14 3.75
N HIS A 93 -8.56 7.54 3.19
CA HIS A 93 -8.38 6.58 2.09
C HIS A 93 -7.74 7.22 0.85
N ALA A 94 -8.16 8.42 0.46
CA ALA A 94 -7.57 9.13 -0.67
C ALA A 94 -6.08 9.40 -0.46
N VAL A 95 -5.69 9.87 0.71
CA VAL A 95 -4.28 10.12 1.06
C VAL A 95 -3.47 8.82 1.05
N LEU A 96 -3.99 7.75 1.63
CA LEU A 96 -3.32 6.44 1.60
C LEU A 96 -3.10 5.94 0.17
N TYR A 97 -4.07 6.08 -0.74
CA TYR A 97 -3.91 5.72 -2.15
C TYR A 97 -2.85 6.57 -2.86
N ILE A 98 -2.85 7.89 -2.62
CA ILE A 98 -1.84 8.79 -3.19
C ILE A 98 -0.44 8.42 -2.69
N LEU A 99 -0.27 8.18 -1.40
CA LEU A 99 1.02 7.78 -0.83
C LEU A 99 1.52 6.46 -1.40
N ILE A 100 0.66 5.45 -1.53
CA ILE A 100 1.03 4.17 -2.16
C ILE A 100 1.50 4.39 -3.60
N ALA A 101 0.78 5.20 -4.39
CA ALA A 101 1.19 5.51 -5.76
C ALA A 101 2.56 6.20 -5.83
N LEU A 102 2.81 7.17 -4.93
CA LEU A 102 4.10 7.88 -4.87
C LEU A 102 5.24 6.97 -4.40
N ILE A 103 4.99 6.06 -3.45
CA ILE A 103 5.98 5.07 -2.99
C ILE A 103 6.32 4.09 -4.12
N ILE A 104 5.34 3.60 -4.87
CA ILE A 104 5.57 2.76 -6.04
C ILE A 104 6.46 3.49 -7.05
N LEU A 105 6.12 4.74 -7.37
CA LEU A 105 6.87 5.55 -8.34
C LEU A 105 8.31 5.78 -7.87
N SER A 106 8.51 6.21 -6.62
CA SER A 106 9.85 6.44 -6.08
C SER A 106 10.68 5.15 -6.04
N GLY A 107 10.10 4.02 -5.65
CA GLY A 107 10.76 2.72 -5.64
C GLY A 107 11.20 2.27 -7.05
N TYR A 108 10.38 2.52 -8.07
CA TYR A 108 10.76 2.29 -9.46
C TYR A 108 11.94 3.18 -9.88
N LEU A 109 11.91 4.47 -9.54
CA LEU A 109 12.99 5.41 -9.87
C LEU A 109 14.32 5.05 -9.20
N ILE A 110 14.31 4.53 -7.96
CA ILE A 110 15.51 3.98 -7.31
C ILE A 110 16.05 2.80 -8.12
N SER A 111 15.19 1.83 -8.41
CA SER A 111 15.58 0.56 -9.03
C SER A 111 16.11 0.70 -10.46
N THR A 112 15.80 1.80 -11.14
CA THR A 112 16.13 2.05 -12.55
C THR A 112 17.08 3.22 -12.74
N ALA A 113 17.67 3.75 -11.67
CA ALA A 113 18.51 4.94 -11.70
C ALA A 113 19.79 4.77 -12.54
N ASP A 114 20.35 3.57 -12.54
CA ASP A 114 21.54 3.18 -13.33
C ASP A 114 21.24 2.83 -14.79
N GLY A 115 19.97 2.91 -15.21
CA GLY A 115 19.51 2.54 -16.56
C GLY A 115 19.27 1.05 -16.75
N SER A 116 19.47 0.22 -15.74
CA SER A 116 19.16 -1.21 -15.80
C SER A 116 17.67 -1.50 -15.60
N SER A 117 17.21 -2.63 -16.14
CA SER A 117 15.86 -3.13 -15.87
C SER A 117 15.75 -3.69 -14.46
N THR A 118 14.56 -3.64 -13.88
CA THR A 118 14.27 -4.27 -12.58
C THR A 118 13.73 -5.68 -12.79
N ASP A 119 14.50 -6.68 -12.40
CA ASP A 119 14.06 -8.09 -12.44
C ASP A 119 13.01 -8.38 -11.38
N VAL A 120 11.97 -9.14 -11.77
CA VAL A 120 10.89 -9.58 -10.89
C VAL A 120 10.96 -11.10 -10.76
N PHE A 121 11.54 -11.59 -9.67
CA PHE A 121 11.74 -13.00 -9.36
C PHE A 121 12.35 -13.84 -10.52
N ASN A 122 13.16 -13.23 -11.38
CA ASN A 122 13.74 -13.84 -12.59
C ASN A 122 12.68 -14.38 -13.58
N VAL A 123 11.45 -13.88 -13.51
CA VAL A 123 10.33 -14.27 -14.41
C VAL A 123 10.18 -13.28 -15.54
N PHE A 124 10.28 -12.00 -15.24
CA PHE A 124 10.26 -10.89 -16.21
C PHE A 124 11.02 -9.69 -15.66
N ALA A 125 11.35 -8.75 -16.53
CA ALA A 125 12.02 -7.52 -16.15
C ALA A 125 11.19 -6.29 -16.58
N VAL A 126 11.15 -5.28 -15.72
CA VAL A 126 10.55 -3.96 -16.02
C VAL A 126 11.66 -3.04 -16.52
N PRO A 127 11.57 -2.52 -17.76
CA PRO A 127 12.63 -1.69 -18.34
C PRO A 127 12.75 -0.35 -17.63
N ALA A 128 13.95 0.22 -17.62
CA ALA A 128 14.20 1.58 -17.19
C ALA A 128 13.72 2.56 -18.27
N THR A 129 12.63 3.30 -18.01
CA THR A 129 12.06 4.27 -18.93
C THR A 129 12.40 5.73 -18.56
N ILE A 130 12.78 5.97 -17.30
CA ILE A 130 13.16 7.27 -16.76
C ILE A 130 14.58 7.14 -16.19
N THR A 131 15.54 7.70 -16.89
CA THR A 131 16.98 7.59 -16.58
C THR A 131 17.69 8.91 -16.84
N GLY A 132 18.92 9.04 -16.35
CA GLY A 132 19.76 10.21 -16.64
C GLY A 132 19.42 11.45 -15.80
N ILE A 133 18.59 11.32 -14.77
CA ILE A 133 18.37 12.40 -13.81
C ILE A 133 19.56 12.43 -12.83
N PRO A 134 20.22 13.58 -12.65
CA PRO A 134 21.32 13.67 -11.68
C PRO A 134 20.86 13.27 -10.27
N GLN A 135 21.63 12.41 -9.59
CA GLN A 135 21.34 11.91 -8.24
C GLN A 135 19.95 11.22 -8.12
N GLN A 136 19.47 10.59 -9.20
CA GLN A 136 18.14 9.97 -9.24
C GLN A 136 17.94 8.97 -8.09
N GLU A 137 18.91 8.09 -7.85
CA GLU A 137 18.85 7.06 -6.80
C GLU A 137 18.73 7.69 -5.41
N ASP A 138 19.59 8.65 -5.09
CA ASP A 138 19.62 9.29 -3.76
C ASP A 138 18.34 10.09 -3.48
N ILE A 139 17.91 10.91 -4.45
CA ILE A 139 16.71 11.74 -4.30
C ILE A 139 15.45 10.85 -4.20
N ALA A 140 15.32 9.87 -5.08
CA ALA A 140 14.19 8.95 -5.06
C ALA A 140 14.21 8.07 -3.80
N GLY A 141 15.40 7.66 -3.33
CA GLY A 141 15.60 6.92 -2.09
C GLY A 141 15.12 7.70 -0.88
N LEU A 142 15.56 8.95 -0.74
CA LEU A 142 15.13 9.84 0.34
C LEU A 142 13.60 10.05 0.34
N ILE A 143 13.03 10.32 -0.84
CA ILE A 143 11.57 10.47 -1.00
C ILE A 143 10.84 9.19 -0.60
N HIS A 144 11.30 8.03 -1.07
CA HIS A 144 10.71 6.73 -0.78
C HIS A 144 10.67 6.45 0.73
N GLU A 145 11.77 6.68 1.40
CA GLU A 145 11.92 6.49 2.84
C GLU A 145 10.95 7.36 3.64
N TYR A 146 10.94 8.68 3.39
CA TYR A 146 10.02 9.58 4.11
C TYR A 146 8.55 9.27 3.83
N LEU A 147 8.20 8.97 2.58
CA LEU A 147 6.83 8.56 2.23
C LEU A 147 6.44 7.25 2.93
N ALA A 148 7.36 6.30 3.08
CA ALA A 148 7.12 5.05 3.80
C ALA A 148 6.81 5.30 5.28
N TYR A 149 7.59 6.14 5.97
CA TYR A 149 7.30 6.51 7.37
C TYR A 149 5.97 7.24 7.52
N ILE A 150 5.66 8.19 6.61
CA ILE A 150 4.38 8.89 6.61
C ILE A 150 3.22 7.90 6.39
N LEU A 151 3.37 6.99 5.43
CA LEU A 151 2.36 5.98 5.14
C LEU A 151 2.07 5.12 6.37
N ILE A 152 3.11 4.60 7.03
CA ILE A 152 2.94 3.76 8.23
C ILE A 152 2.30 4.56 9.38
N GLY A 153 2.72 5.80 9.60
CA GLY A 153 2.07 6.65 10.59
C GLY A 153 0.57 6.80 10.34
N LEU A 154 0.16 7.03 9.08
CA LEU A 154 -1.26 7.14 8.71
C LEU A 154 -1.98 5.78 8.74
N VAL A 155 -1.33 4.67 8.43
CA VAL A 155 -1.88 3.31 8.59
C VAL A 155 -2.18 3.03 10.06
N LEU A 156 -1.30 3.42 10.98
CA LEU A 156 -1.54 3.27 12.42
C LEU A 156 -2.73 4.13 12.89
N VAL A 157 -2.84 5.38 12.43
CA VAL A 157 -4.00 6.24 12.71
C VAL A 157 -5.28 5.65 12.13
N HIS A 158 -5.24 5.12 10.90
CA HIS A 158 -6.38 4.45 10.25
C HIS A 158 -6.84 3.21 11.03
N ALA A 159 -5.90 2.37 11.45
CA ALA A 159 -6.18 1.19 12.26
C ALA A 159 -6.74 1.57 13.64
N ALA A 160 -6.15 2.56 14.31
CA ALA A 160 -6.63 3.06 15.60
C ALA A 160 -8.06 3.62 15.50
N ALA A 161 -8.37 4.36 14.42
CA ALA A 161 -9.72 4.84 14.17
C ALA A 161 -10.72 3.68 13.96
N ALA A 162 -10.34 2.64 13.21
CA ALA A 162 -11.18 1.46 13.03
C ALA A 162 -11.43 0.71 14.35
N LEU A 163 -10.41 0.59 15.20
CA LEU A 163 -10.53 -0.01 16.54
C LEU A 163 -11.40 0.84 17.47
N LYS A 164 -11.20 2.18 17.44
CA LYS A 164 -12.07 3.12 18.19
C LYS A 164 -13.54 2.96 17.79
N HIS A 165 -13.83 2.91 16.48
CA HIS A 165 -15.17 2.69 15.97
C HIS A 165 -15.76 1.35 16.45
N HIS A 166 -14.95 0.29 16.49
CA HIS A 166 -15.39 -1.03 16.93
C HIS A 166 -15.65 -1.10 18.43
N PHE A 167 -14.71 -0.64 19.28
CA PHE A 167 -14.77 -0.85 20.73
C PHE A 167 -15.48 0.28 21.47
N VAL A 168 -15.30 1.53 21.04
CA VAL A 168 -15.85 2.72 21.72
C VAL A 168 -17.20 3.10 21.14
N ASP A 169 -17.27 3.29 19.82
CA ASP A 169 -18.52 3.69 19.15
C ASP A 169 -19.45 2.49 18.93
N ARG A 170 -18.92 1.26 19.05
CA ARG A 170 -19.65 -0.02 18.90
C ARG A 170 -20.38 -0.13 17.56
N ASP A 171 -19.76 0.41 16.51
CA ASP A 171 -20.30 0.33 15.16
C ASP A 171 -19.80 -0.92 14.41
N ASN A 172 -20.34 -1.17 13.23
CA ASN A 172 -20.03 -2.33 12.42
C ASN A 172 -18.94 -2.07 11.36
N SER A 173 -18.19 -0.96 11.41
CA SER A 173 -17.19 -0.62 10.39
C SER A 173 -16.14 -1.73 10.20
N LEU A 174 -15.49 -2.13 11.29
CA LEU A 174 -14.48 -3.19 11.26
C LEU A 174 -15.10 -4.56 10.92
N ARG A 175 -16.25 -4.88 11.48
CA ARG A 175 -16.95 -6.16 11.21
C ARG A 175 -17.29 -6.31 9.73
N ARG A 176 -17.71 -5.24 9.06
CA ARG A 176 -17.97 -5.24 7.61
C ARG A 176 -16.71 -5.56 6.81
N MET A 177 -15.53 -5.10 7.27
CA MET A 177 -14.24 -5.37 6.64
C MET A 177 -13.65 -6.76 6.99
N LEU A 178 -14.16 -7.39 8.06
CA LEU A 178 -13.86 -8.79 8.39
C LEU A 178 -14.84 -9.79 7.75
N GLY A 179 -15.86 -9.32 7.04
CA GLY A 179 -16.88 -10.18 6.43
C GLY A 179 -17.87 -10.82 7.41
N ILE A 180 -17.93 -10.34 8.64
CA ILE A 180 -18.77 -10.86 9.74
C ILE A 180 -19.86 -9.87 10.19
N GLY A 181 -20.20 -8.91 9.35
CA GLY A 181 -21.17 -7.86 9.60
C GLY A 181 -22.49 -8.08 8.88
#